data_552fbe7c4eb70c240ac9da8f6c42e7d4
#
_entry.id   552fbe7c4eb70c240ac9da8f6c42e7d4
#
_cell.length_a   1.000
_cell.length_b   1.000
_cell.length_c   1.000
_cell.angle_alpha   90.00
_cell.angle_beta   90.00
_cell.angle_gamma   90.00
#
_symmetry.space_group_name_H-M   'P 1'
#
loop_
_entity.id
_entity.type
_entity.pdbx_description
1 polymer ?
#
loop_
_entity_poly.entity_id
_entity_poly.type
_entity_poly.pdbx_seq_one_letter_code
_entity_poly.pdbx_strand_id
1 'polypeptide(L)'
;MEWTTKVDIPTLPFCIEPHSRLLCVGSCFADAIGRQLRSNMFATIINPYGVMYNPASILHTISRCEEVADVCIVTLGTNHIYRLKETGEIVDNCQKRPHTLFQEEQMDVETCRQWLQQAVLLLKQRNPLVNIILTVSPIRYSKYGYHGSRLSKATLLLAADQLVQQEACCHYFPAYEIMNDELRDYRFYAEDMLHPSAQAVDYIWKALITCCFSEQSLQYLNDWRPIKEALSHKPFHPESAEYKAFIDKTLLKLDALSKKYPTFAAVYAAQKEAVFQP
;
A
#
# COMPACT_ATOMS: atom_id res chain seq x y z
N MET A 1 27.98 -11.24 16.50
CA MET A 1 27.52 -11.97 15.28
C MET A 1 26.07 -11.59 15.09
N GLU A 2 25.72 -10.97 13.96
CA GLU A 2 24.34 -10.66 13.63
C GLU A 2 23.68 -11.91 13.02
N TRP A 3 22.48 -12.26 13.50
CA TRP A 3 21.74 -13.45 13.05
C TRP A 3 20.73 -13.13 11.95
N THR A 4 20.60 -11.86 11.56
CA THR A 4 19.70 -11.39 10.52
C THR A 4 20.48 -10.55 9.50
N THR A 5 20.18 -10.74 8.22
CA THR A 5 20.68 -9.86 7.16
C THR A 5 19.75 -8.65 7.05
N LYS A 6 20.31 -7.44 7.08
CA LYS A 6 19.54 -6.23 6.81
C LYS A 6 19.44 -6.01 5.30
N VAL A 7 18.25 -5.65 4.85
CA VAL A 7 18.01 -5.21 3.48
C VAL A 7 18.36 -3.74 3.38
N ASP A 8 19.20 -3.38 2.41
CA ASP A 8 19.53 -1.99 2.13
C ASP A 8 18.29 -1.29 1.54
N ILE A 9 17.80 -0.28 2.27
CA ILE A 9 16.64 0.51 1.86
C ILE A 9 17.15 1.88 1.43
N PRO A 10 17.03 2.24 0.14
CA PRO A 10 17.50 3.54 -0.32
C PRO A 10 16.65 4.66 0.28
N THR A 11 17.28 5.74 0.71
CA THR A 11 16.56 6.98 1.01
C THR A 11 16.02 7.55 -0.30
N LEU A 12 14.72 7.80 -0.36
CA LEU A 12 14.10 8.34 -1.56
C LEU A 12 14.38 9.86 -1.68
N PRO A 13 14.44 10.40 -2.92
CA PRO A 13 14.76 11.82 -3.14
C PRO A 13 13.59 12.77 -2.85
N PHE A 14 12.50 12.27 -2.28
CA PHE A 14 11.32 13.02 -1.88
C PHE A 14 10.84 12.55 -0.51
N CYS A 15 9.96 13.34 0.11
CA CYS A 15 9.35 12.97 1.38
C CYS A 15 7.81 12.98 1.28
N ILE A 16 7.19 12.05 1.99
CA ILE A 16 5.74 12.09 2.27
C ILE A 16 5.52 13.07 3.41
N GLU A 17 4.72 14.10 3.14
CA GLU A 17 4.35 15.14 4.09
C GLU A 17 2.98 14.84 4.73
N PRO A 18 2.64 15.43 5.90
CA PRO A 18 1.32 15.22 6.53
C PRO A 18 0.14 15.58 5.63
N HIS A 19 0.35 16.48 4.66
CA HIS A 19 -0.66 16.94 3.71
C HIS A 19 -0.63 16.24 2.36
N SER A 20 0.28 15.29 2.14
CA SER A 20 0.39 14.55 0.88
C SER A 20 -0.88 13.72 0.60
N ARG A 21 -1.35 13.78 -0.64
CA ARG A 21 -2.43 12.94 -1.16
C ARG A 21 -1.83 11.64 -1.67
N LEU A 22 -2.26 10.53 -1.13
CA LEU A 22 -1.68 9.23 -1.37
C LEU A 22 -2.66 8.31 -2.10
N LEU A 23 -2.17 7.61 -3.12
CA LEU A 23 -2.90 6.58 -3.83
C LEU A 23 -2.16 5.24 -3.69
N CYS A 24 -2.81 4.25 -3.09
CA CYS A 24 -2.29 2.88 -3.01
C CYS A 24 -3.05 1.99 -3.98
N VAL A 25 -2.35 1.41 -4.96
CA VAL A 25 -2.94 0.53 -5.97
C VAL A 25 -2.14 -0.77 -6.09
N GLY A 26 -2.83 -1.87 -6.23
CA GLY A 26 -2.23 -3.16 -6.52
C GLY A 26 -2.74 -4.31 -5.66
N SER A 27 -1.86 -5.17 -5.20
CA SER A 27 -2.18 -6.39 -4.46
C SER A 27 -2.78 -6.11 -3.07
N CYS A 28 -3.18 -7.15 -2.35
CA CYS A 28 -3.61 -7.05 -0.95
C CYS A 28 -2.57 -6.34 -0.05
N PHE A 29 -1.30 -6.27 -0.47
CA PHE A 29 -0.28 -5.52 0.25
C PHE A 29 -0.47 -4.01 0.10
N ALA A 30 -1.02 -3.52 -1.02
CA ALA A 30 -1.46 -2.11 -1.15
C ALA A 30 -2.55 -1.78 -0.13
N ASP A 31 -3.50 -2.70 0.10
CA ASP A 31 -4.50 -2.55 1.16
C ASP A 31 -3.85 -2.48 2.55
N ALA A 32 -2.85 -3.34 2.81
CA ALA A 32 -2.19 -3.38 4.11
C ALA A 32 -1.46 -2.06 4.42
N ILE A 33 -0.64 -1.57 3.48
CA ILE A 33 0.07 -0.29 3.62
C ILE A 33 -0.91 0.90 3.61
N GLY A 34 -1.91 0.88 2.74
CA GLY A 34 -2.94 1.91 2.67
C GLY A 34 -3.73 2.02 3.98
N ARG A 35 -4.05 0.89 4.64
CA ARG A 35 -4.67 0.89 5.98
C ARG A 35 -3.74 1.48 7.04
N GLN A 36 -2.43 1.24 6.98
CA GLN A 36 -1.48 1.90 7.88
C GLN A 36 -1.49 3.42 7.68
N LEU A 37 -1.45 3.89 6.44
CA LEU A 37 -1.54 5.32 6.11
C LEU A 37 -2.86 5.92 6.62
N ARG A 38 -3.99 5.31 6.28
CA ARG A 38 -5.32 5.79 6.67
C ARG A 38 -5.53 5.78 8.18
N SER A 39 -5.07 4.75 8.89
CA SER A 39 -5.16 4.67 10.36
C SER A 39 -4.27 5.70 11.06
N ASN A 40 -3.28 6.24 10.35
CA ASN A 40 -2.44 7.34 10.78
C ASN A 40 -2.87 8.68 10.17
N MET A 41 -4.12 8.77 9.67
CA MET A 41 -4.78 10.00 9.21
C MET A 41 -4.09 10.69 8.04
N PHE A 42 -3.39 9.94 7.17
CA PHE A 42 -2.97 10.46 5.87
C PHE A 42 -4.13 10.38 4.86
N ALA A 43 -4.24 11.40 4.01
CA ALA A 43 -5.21 11.45 2.91
C ALA A 43 -4.89 10.34 1.89
N THR A 44 -5.55 9.20 2.00
CA THR A 44 -5.18 7.98 1.26
C THR A 44 -6.37 7.35 0.56
N ILE A 45 -6.26 7.15 -0.74
CA ILE A 45 -7.15 6.31 -1.54
C ILE A 45 -6.52 4.93 -1.69
N ILE A 46 -7.30 3.88 -1.47
CA ILE A 46 -6.80 2.51 -1.45
C ILE A 46 -7.62 1.67 -2.41
N ASN A 47 -6.99 1.10 -3.44
CA ASN A 47 -7.60 0.18 -4.40
C ASN A 47 -9.05 0.57 -4.75
N PRO A 48 -9.29 1.75 -5.36
CA PRO A 48 -10.65 2.32 -5.51
C PRO A 48 -11.61 1.41 -6.28
N TYR A 49 -11.10 0.47 -7.07
CA TYR A 49 -11.89 -0.51 -7.83
C TYR A 49 -11.61 -1.96 -7.41
N GLY A 50 -11.09 -2.14 -6.19
CA GLY A 50 -10.68 -3.44 -5.65
C GLY A 50 -9.21 -3.78 -5.90
N VAL A 51 -8.79 -4.90 -5.33
CA VAL A 51 -7.40 -5.38 -5.38
C VAL A 51 -7.04 -5.80 -6.79
N MET A 52 -5.87 -5.33 -7.27
CA MET A 52 -5.31 -5.61 -8.59
C MET A 52 -3.96 -6.29 -8.46
N TYR A 53 -3.77 -7.39 -9.18
CA TYR A 53 -2.59 -8.22 -8.96
C TYR A 53 -1.48 -8.03 -10.00
N ASN A 54 -1.83 -7.57 -11.20
CA ASN A 54 -0.92 -7.51 -12.34
C ASN A 54 -0.82 -6.10 -12.94
N PRO A 55 0.23 -5.79 -13.71
CA PRO A 55 0.45 -4.48 -14.31
C PRO A 55 -0.71 -3.96 -15.18
N ALA A 56 -1.37 -4.83 -15.95
CA ALA A 56 -2.50 -4.42 -16.79
C ALA A 56 -3.69 -3.95 -15.95
N SER A 57 -4.08 -4.71 -14.93
CA SER A 57 -5.17 -4.34 -14.02
C SER A 57 -4.86 -3.08 -13.20
N ILE A 58 -3.58 -2.86 -12.88
CA ILE A 58 -3.13 -1.62 -12.24
C ILE A 58 -3.33 -0.43 -13.17
N LEU A 59 -2.94 -0.55 -14.45
CA LEU A 59 -3.21 0.50 -15.44
C LEU A 59 -4.71 0.76 -15.58
N HIS A 60 -5.56 -0.27 -15.66
CA HIS A 60 -7.02 -0.11 -15.73
C HIS A 60 -7.58 0.64 -14.50
N THR A 61 -7.05 0.36 -13.31
CA THR A 61 -7.41 1.12 -12.11
C THR A 61 -7.01 2.58 -12.23
N ILE A 62 -5.76 2.85 -12.59
CA ILE A 62 -5.23 4.20 -12.71
C ILE A 62 -5.97 4.97 -13.82
N SER A 63 -6.31 4.34 -14.94
CA SER A 63 -7.04 5.01 -16.02
C SER A 63 -8.44 5.50 -15.61
N ARG A 64 -9.12 4.77 -14.73
CA ARG A 64 -10.46 5.09 -14.21
C ARG A 64 -10.45 6.03 -13.00
N CYS A 65 -9.35 6.04 -12.23
CA CYS A 65 -9.22 6.85 -11.02
C CYS A 65 -8.80 8.26 -11.41
N GLU A 66 -9.72 9.23 -11.37
CA GLU A 66 -9.47 10.63 -11.72
C GLU A 66 -8.75 11.42 -10.62
N GLU A 67 -8.58 10.84 -9.47
CA GLU A 67 -7.96 11.48 -8.31
C GLU A 67 -6.50 11.86 -8.55
N VAL A 68 -6.12 13.03 -8.05
CA VAL A 68 -4.77 13.55 -8.15
C VAL A 68 -3.97 13.16 -6.91
N ALA A 69 -2.93 12.37 -7.09
CA ALA A 69 -2.03 11.96 -6.02
C ALA A 69 -0.70 12.71 -6.08
N ASP A 70 -0.12 12.99 -4.92
CA ASP A 70 1.25 13.50 -4.79
C ASP A 70 2.24 12.34 -4.73
N VAL A 71 1.83 11.22 -4.11
CA VAL A 71 2.58 9.97 -4.11
C VAL A 71 1.65 8.80 -4.43
N CYS A 72 2.06 7.95 -5.38
CA CYS A 72 1.36 6.71 -5.72
C CYS A 72 2.21 5.50 -5.30
N ILE A 73 1.66 4.62 -4.44
CA ILE A 73 2.30 3.36 -4.03
C ILE A 73 1.69 2.23 -4.86
N VAL A 74 2.50 1.62 -5.71
CA VAL A 74 2.09 0.52 -6.60
C VAL A 74 2.68 -0.79 -6.11
N THR A 75 1.83 -1.76 -5.77
CA THR A 75 2.28 -3.07 -5.27
C THR A 75 2.00 -4.18 -6.28
N LEU A 76 3.06 -4.74 -6.85
CA LEU A 76 3.00 -5.73 -7.92
C LEU A 76 2.80 -7.15 -7.35
N GLY A 77 1.70 -7.78 -7.70
CA GLY A 77 1.34 -9.11 -7.20
C GLY A 77 1.90 -10.26 -8.03
N THR A 78 1.47 -10.34 -9.28
CA THR A 78 1.80 -11.41 -10.24
C THR A 78 1.89 -10.86 -11.66
N ASN A 79 2.62 -11.56 -12.56
CA ASN A 79 2.64 -11.27 -13.99
C ASN A 79 1.54 -12.03 -14.76
N HIS A 80 0.66 -12.77 -14.07
CA HIS A 80 -0.43 -13.50 -14.70
C HIS A 80 -1.62 -12.58 -14.95
N ILE A 81 -2.22 -12.69 -16.14
CA ILE A 81 -3.45 -12.03 -16.57
C ILE A 81 -4.49 -13.06 -16.97
N TYR A 82 -5.74 -12.64 -16.97
CA TYR A 82 -6.86 -13.42 -17.48
C TYR A 82 -7.52 -12.67 -18.61
N ARG A 83 -7.66 -13.34 -19.78
CA ARG A 83 -8.45 -12.83 -20.91
C ARG A 83 -9.80 -13.51 -20.96
N LEU A 84 -10.85 -12.75 -21.16
CA LEU A 84 -12.15 -13.29 -21.48
C LEU A 84 -12.09 -13.89 -22.89
N LYS A 85 -12.35 -15.19 -23.06
CA LYS A 85 -12.22 -15.89 -24.34
C LYS A 85 -13.15 -15.33 -25.44
N GLU A 86 -14.30 -14.82 -25.02
CA GLU A 86 -15.31 -14.27 -25.92
C GLU A 86 -14.84 -12.95 -26.58
N THR A 87 -14.23 -12.04 -25.81
CA THR A 87 -13.88 -10.69 -26.27
C THR A 87 -12.37 -10.48 -26.45
N GLY A 88 -11.54 -11.36 -25.87
CA GLY A 88 -10.08 -11.18 -25.81
C GLY A 88 -9.62 -10.11 -24.83
N GLU A 89 -10.52 -9.46 -24.10
CA GLU A 89 -10.20 -8.41 -23.14
C GLU A 89 -9.52 -8.97 -21.88
N ILE A 90 -8.54 -8.23 -21.36
CA ILE A 90 -7.95 -8.53 -20.06
C ILE A 90 -8.94 -8.11 -18.97
N VAL A 91 -9.28 -9.05 -18.08
CA VAL A 91 -10.17 -8.79 -16.96
C VAL A 91 -9.39 -8.53 -15.70
N ASP A 92 -9.80 -7.52 -14.94
CA ASP A 92 -9.16 -7.14 -13.68
C ASP A 92 -9.39 -8.20 -12.59
N ASN A 93 -10.62 -8.76 -12.59
CA ASN A 93 -11.04 -9.79 -11.64
C ASN A 93 -12.04 -10.73 -12.31
N CYS A 94 -11.86 -12.03 -12.13
CA CYS A 94 -12.77 -13.04 -12.67
C CYS A 94 -14.16 -13.06 -11.98
N GLN A 95 -14.36 -12.31 -10.88
CA GLN A 95 -15.62 -12.18 -10.13
C GLN A 95 -16.29 -13.52 -9.78
N LYS A 96 -15.48 -14.54 -9.49
CA LYS A 96 -15.91 -15.92 -9.21
C LYS A 96 -16.67 -16.59 -10.38
N ARG A 97 -16.62 -16.03 -11.59
CA ARG A 97 -17.14 -16.67 -12.79
C ARG A 97 -16.36 -17.95 -13.11
N PRO A 98 -16.95 -18.93 -13.85
CA PRO A 98 -16.28 -20.17 -14.21
C PRO A 98 -14.94 -19.92 -14.92
N HIS A 99 -13.90 -20.61 -14.49
CA HIS A 99 -12.55 -20.48 -15.07
C HIS A 99 -12.50 -20.83 -16.56
N THR A 100 -13.42 -21.67 -17.03
CA THR A 100 -13.56 -22.04 -18.44
C THR A 100 -13.78 -20.87 -19.39
N LEU A 101 -14.32 -19.75 -18.90
CA LEU A 101 -14.56 -18.51 -19.66
C LEU A 101 -13.28 -17.73 -19.92
N PHE A 102 -12.21 -18.02 -19.20
CA PHE A 102 -10.98 -17.25 -19.26
C PHE A 102 -9.83 -18.06 -19.82
N GLN A 103 -8.91 -17.38 -20.48
CA GLN A 103 -7.59 -17.84 -20.82
C GLN A 103 -6.60 -17.16 -19.88
N GLU A 104 -5.79 -17.97 -19.18
CA GLU A 104 -4.71 -17.46 -18.34
C GLU A 104 -3.43 -17.33 -19.17
N GLU A 105 -2.76 -16.21 -19.07
CA GLU A 105 -1.51 -15.88 -19.77
C GLU A 105 -0.47 -15.32 -18.78
N GLN A 106 0.81 -15.48 -19.11
CA GLN A 106 1.90 -14.86 -18.39
C GLN A 106 2.52 -13.76 -19.24
N MET A 107 2.63 -12.56 -18.67
CA MET A 107 3.35 -11.46 -19.30
C MET A 107 4.87 -11.66 -19.09
N ASP A 108 5.65 -11.34 -20.09
CA ASP A 108 7.10 -11.20 -19.95
C ASP A 108 7.49 -9.88 -19.29
N VAL A 109 8.79 -9.68 -19.09
CA VAL A 109 9.35 -8.49 -18.43
C VAL A 109 8.99 -7.21 -19.19
N GLU A 110 9.16 -7.24 -20.52
CA GLU A 110 8.93 -6.07 -21.37
C GLU A 110 7.44 -5.68 -21.40
N THR A 111 6.57 -6.64 -21.53
CA THR A 111 5.12 -6.41 -21.47
C THR A 111 4.69 -5.83 -20.11
N CYS A 112 5.19 -6.38 -19.00
CA CYS A 112 4.94 -5.81 -17.66
C CYS A 112 5.43 -4.37 -17.55
N ARG A 113 6.64 -4.08 -18.03
CA ARG A 113 7.24 -2.75 -18.02
C ARG A 113 6.38 -1.75 -18.82
N GLN A 114 5.93 -2.15 -20.02
CA GLN A 114 5.11 -1.28 -20.89
C GLN A 114 3.78 -0.91 -20.24
N TRP A 115 3.07 -1.85 -19.60
CA TRP A 115 1.83 -1.57 -18.88
C TRP A 115 2.07 -0.61 -17.71
N LEU A 116 3.14 -0.82 -16.94
CA LEU A 116 3.51 0.07 -15.85
C LEU A 116 3.91 1.46 -16.34
N GLN A 117 4.64 1.56 -17.45
CA GLN A 117 5.02 2.84 -18.04
C GLN A 117 3.79 3.65 -18.48
N GLN A 118 2.78 3.01 -19.08
CA GLN A 118 1.53 3.69 -19.40
C GLN A 118 0.81 4.20 -18.15
N ALA A 119 0.82 3.43 -17.06
CA ALA A 119 0.27 3.87 -15.78
C ALA A 119 1.03 5.10 -15.22
N VAL A 120 2.36 5.10 -15.30
CA VAL A 120 3.21 6.25 -14.93
C VAL A 120 2.88 7.49 -15.75
N LEU A 121 2.73 7.34 -17.07
CA LEU A 121 2.38 8.46 -17.96
C LEU A 121 1.03 9.08 -17.59
N LEU A 122 0.02 8.28 -17.29
CA LEU A 122 -1.28 8.77 -16.85
C LEU A 122 -1.21 9.52 -15.50
N LEU A 123 -0.43 9.00 -14.54
CA LEU A 123 -0.21 9.69 -13.26
C LEU A 123 0.50 11.02 -13.45
N LYS A 124 1.54 11.08 -14.31
CA LYS A 124 2.26 12.31 -14.64
C LYS A 124 1.40 13.33 -15.38
N GLN A 125 0.46 12.90 -16.23
CA GLN A 125 -0.49 13.79 -16.88
C GLN A 125 -1.41 14.50 -15.88
N ARG A 126 -1.80 13.82 -14.79
CA ARG A 126 -2.64 14.39 -13.73
C ARG A 126 -1.85 15.25 -12.74
N ASN A 127 -0.65 14.81 -12.41
CA ASN A 127 0.29 15.54 -11.55
C ASN A 127 1.73 15.36 -12.06
N PRO A 128 2.30 16.34 -12.76
CA PRO A 128 3.67 16.26 -13.25
C PRO A 128 4.75 16.09 -12.16
N LEU A 129 4.39 16.39 -10.89
CA LEU A 129 5.29 16.25 -9.74
C LEU A 129 5.03 14.96 -8.94
N VAL A 130 4.21 14.05 -9.44
CA VAL A 130 3.92 12.79 -8.75
C VAL A 130 5.18 11.96 -8.54
N ASN A 131 5.35 11.43 -7.34
CA ASN A 131 6.34 10.39 -7.05
C ASN A 131 5.67 9.03 -6.98
N ILE A 132 6.31 8.00 -7.52
CA ILE A 132 5.75 6.66 -7.61
C ILE A 132 6.67 5.69 -6.89
N ILE A 133 6.16 5.06 -5.83
CA ILE A 133 6.85 3.99 -5.12
C ILE A 133 6.39 2.66 -5.72
N LEU A 134 7.29 1.95 -6.40
CA LEU A 134 7.07 0.60 -6.90
C LEU A 134 7.58 -0.40 -5.87
N THR A 135 6.81 -1.44 -5.60
CA THR A 135 7.25 -2.56 -4.77
C THR A 135 6.67 -3.87 -5.27
N VAL A 136 7.44 -4.95 -5.18
CA VAL A 136 6.91 -6.29 -5.41
C VAL A 136 6.30 -6.80 -4.11
N SER A 137 5.04 -7.21 -4.19
CA SER A 137 4.28 -7.69 -3.04
C SER A 137 4.93 -8.90 -2.39
N PRO A 138 5.09 -8.92 -1.06
CA PRO A 138 5.63 -10.07 -0.32
C PRO A 138 4.65 -11.25 -0.21
N ILE A 139 3.47 -11.16 -0.81
CA ILE A 139 2.46 -12.22 -0.81
C ILE A 139 2.91 -13.38 -1.70
N ARG A 140 2.73 -14.62 -1.23
CA ARG A 140 3.02 -15.85 -1.97
C ARG A 140 1.79 -16.32 -2.73
N TYR A 141 1.97 -16.82 -3.95
CA TYR A 141 0.87 -17.36 -4.77
C TYR A 141 0.99 -18.88 -4.89
N SER A 142 0.26 -19.60 -4.05
CA SER A 142 0.26 -21.08 -4.05
C SER A 142 -0.36 -21.68 -5.30
N LYS A 143 -1.28 -20.96 -5.97
CA LYS A 143 -1.94 -21.40 -7.21
C LYS A 143 -0.95 -21.83 -8.30
N TYR A 144 0.18 -21.15 -8.40
CA TYR A 144 1.21 -21.40 -9.43
C TYR A 144 2.32 -22.35 -8.92
N GLY A 145 2.18 -22.91 -7.72
CA GLY A 145 3.26 -23.52 -6.98
C GLY A 145 4.34 -22.49 -6.59
N TYR A 146 5.20 -22.85 -5.66
CA TYR A 146 6.20 -21.89 -5.16
C TYR A 146 7.27 -21.55 -6.19
N HIS A 147 7.60 -22.46 -7.10
CA HIS A 147 8.51 -22.17 -8.22
C HIS A 147 7.89 -21.16 -9.18
N GLY A 148 6.66 -21.40 -9.67
CA GLY A 148 5.96 -20.47 -10.57
C GLY A 148 5.72 -19.11 -9.93
N SER A 149 5.38 -19.07 -8.63
CA SER A 149 5.27 -17.81 -7.89
C SER A 149 6.58 -17.03 -7.87
N ARG A 150 7.74 -17.69 -7.70
CA ARG A 150 9.05 -17.03 -7.74
C ARG A 150 9.43 -16.53 -9.13
N LEU A 151 9.14 -17.30 -10.18
CA LEU A 151 9.35 -16.84 -11.57
C LEU A 151 8.50 -15.60 -11.87
N SER A 152 7.24 -15.60 -11.43
CA SER A 152 6.36 -14.43 -11.54
C SER A 152 6.95 -13.21 -10.82
N LYS A 153 7.46 -13.39 -9.59
CA LYS A 153 8.11 -12.31 -8.84
C LYS A 153 9.38 -11.82 -9.53
N ALA A 154 10.21 -12.71 -10.06
CA ALA A 154 11.42 -12.35 -10.80
C ALA A 154 11.09 -11.49 -12.03
N THR A 155 10.04 -11.84 -12.79
CA THR A 155 9.55 -11.02 -13.91
C THR A 155 9.17 -9.61 -13.47
N LEU A 156 8.43 -9.49 -12.35
CA LEU A 156 7.99 -8.21 -11.82
C LEU A 156 9.14 -7.37 -11.24
N LEU A 157 10.12 -8.01 -10.61
CA LEU A 157 11.34 -7.34 -10.11
C LEU A 157 12.13 -6.72 -11.25
N LEU A 158 12.38 -7.49 -12.32
CA LEU A 158 13.08 -7.00 -13.50
C LEU A 158 12.31 -5.87 -14.21
N ALA A 159 11.00 -5.99 -14.34
CA ALA A 159 10.17 -4.95 -14.94
C ALA A 159 10.16 -3.66 -14.10
N ALA A 160 10.09 -3.77 -12.78
CA ALA A 160 10.14 -2.62 -11.87
C ALA A 160 11.52 -1.95 -11.89
N ASP A 161 12.61 -2.72 -11.89
CA ASP A 161 13.98 -2.21 -11.98
C ASP A 161 14.21 -1.42 -13.27
N GLN A 162 13.84 -1.98 -14.42
CA GLN A 162 13.93 -1.29 -15.70
C GLN A 162 13.14 0.01 -15.74
N LEU A 163 11.94 0.02 -15.15
CA LEU A 163 11.09 1.21 -15.11
C LEU A 163 11.69 2.30 -14.21
N VAL A 164 12.24 1.94 -13.06
CA VAL A 164 12.92 2.88 -12.15
C VAL A 164 14.14 3.51 -12.81
N GLN A 165 14.88 2.75 -13.63
CA GLN A 165 16.02 3.28 -14.37
C GLN A 165 15.61 4.26 -15.49
N GLN A 166 14.41 4.14 -16.03
CA GLN A 166 13.91 4.96 -17.15
C GLN A 166 13.10 6.18 -16.71
N GLU A 167 12.42 6.11 -15.56
CA GLU A 167 11.48 7.13 -15.10
C GLU A 167 11.94 7.73 -13.76
N ALA A 168 12.44 8.95 -13.77
CA ALA A 168 13.00 9.63 -12.60
C ALA A 168 12.00 9.81 -11.43
N CYS A 169 10.69 9.77 -11.72
CA CYS A 169 9.65 9.83 -10.69
C CYS A 169 9.32 8.46 -10.06
N CYS A 170 9.94 7.37 -10.55
CA CYS A 170 9.73 6.01 -10.06
C CYS A 170 10.86 5.59 -9.13
N HIS A 171 10.50 5.02 -7.99
CA HIS A 171 11.44 4.59 -6.96
C HIS A 171 11.06 3.20 -6.46
N TYR A 172 12.04 2.33 -6.23
CA TYR A 172 11.78 0.98 -5.73
C TYR A 172 11.85 0.94 -4.21
N PHE A 173 10.85 0.30 -3.59
CA PHE A 173 10.86 -0.02 -2.16
C PHE A 173 10.88 -1.55 -1.97
N PRO A 174 11.86 -2.13 -1.26
CA PRO A 174 12.15 -3.56 -1.25
C PRO A 174 11.28 -4.36 -0.26
N ALA A 175 9.93 -4.26 -0.33
CA ALA A 175 9.06 -4.99 0.60
C ALA A 175 9.14 -6.51 0.43
N TYR A 176 9.38 -6.99 -0.81
CA TYR A 176 9.55 -8.41 -1.09
C TYR A 176 10.82 -8.95 -0.45
N GLU A 177 11.92 -8.23 -0.57
CA GLU A 177 13.22 -8.57 -0.01
C GLU A 177 13.20 -8.52 1.52
N ILE A 178 12.60 -7.48 2.12
CA ILE A 178 12.45 -7.40 3.58
C ILE A 178 11.74 -8.66 4.10
N MET A 179 10.68 -9.12 3.44
CA MET A 179 9.94 -10.30 3.89
C MET A 179 10.74 -11.60 3.70
N ASN A 180 11.47 -11.75 2.58
CA ASN A 180 12.11 -13.00 2.21
C ASN A 180 13.53 -13.16 2.73
N ASP A 181 14.25 -12.05 2.94
CA ASP A 181 15.67 -12.06 3.31
C ASP A 181 15.90 -11.56 4.74
N GLU A 182 15.25 -10.49 5.16
CA GLU A 182 15.42 -9.92 6.50
C GLU A 182 14.54 -10.64 7.54
N LEU A 183 13.24 -10.78 7.30
CA LEU A 183 12.30 -11.46 8.20
C LEU A 183 12.40 -13.00 8.10
N ARG A 184 12.45 -13.54 6.92
CA ARG A 184 12.80 -14.91 6.53
C ARG A 184 12.33 -16.08 7.43
N ASP A 185 11.19 -15.94 8.09
CA ASP A 185 10.68 -16.95 9.01
C ASP A 185 9.16 -17.09 8.83
N TYR A 186 8.63 -18.30 8.98
CA TYR A 186 7.20 -18.59 8.84
C TYR A 186 6.33 -17.85 9.86
N ARG A 187 6.87 -17.46 11.03
CA ARG A 187 6.16 -16.63 12.04
C ARG A 187 5.70 -15.29 11.50
N PHE A 188 6.31 -14.78 10.43
CA PHE A 188 5.98 -13.51 9.79
C PHE A 188 4.89 -13.65 8.73
N TYR A 189 4.41 -14.87 8.46
CA TYR A 189 3.22 -15.10 7.64
C TYR A 189 1.97 -15.20 8.52
N ALA A 190 0.81 -14.87 7.93
CA ALA A 190 -0.50 -15.12 8.52
C ALA A 190 -0.80 -16.64 8.56
N GLU A 191 -1.92 -17.04 9.14
CA GLU A 191 -2.32 -18.46 9.28
C GLU A 191 -2.39 -19.19 7.94
N ASP A 192 -2.67 -18.49 6.84
CA ASP A 192 -2.72 -19.06 5.49
C ASP A 192 -1.34 -19.35 4.89
N MET A 193 -0.25 -18.94 5.54
CA MET A 193 1.14 -19.09 5.09
C MET A 193 1.43 -18.41 3.73
N LEU A 194 0.57 -17.48 3.30
CA LEU A 194 0.66 -16.76 2.03
C LEU A 194 0.80 -15.26 2.23
N HIS A 195 -0.02 -14.69 3.11
CA HIS A 195 0.00 -13.25 3.40
C HIS A 195 0.98 -12.92 4.52
N PRO A 196 1.64 -11.76 4.49
CA PRO A 196 2.38 -11.26 5.64
C PRO A 196 1.46 -11.12 6.86
N SER A 197 1.96 -11.49 8.04
CA SER A 197 1.27 -11.24 9.31
C SER A 197 1.17 -9.75 9.59
N ALA A 198 0.30 -9.36 10.54
CA ALA A 198 0.21 -7.98 10.99
C ALA A 198 1.56 -7.44 11.51
N GLN A 199 2.34 -8.32 12.18
CA GLN A 199 3.67 -7.99 12.67
C GLN A 199 4.65 -7.72 11.52
N ALA A 200 4.62 -8.52 10.45
CA ALA A 200 5.44 -8.29 9.27
C ALA A 200 5.05 -7.00 8.53
N VAL A 201 3.74 -6.74 8.40
CA VAL A 201 3.26 -5.49 7.81
C VAL A 201 3.73 -4.28 8.63
N ASP A 202 3.66 -4.33 9.96
CA ASP A 202 4.14 -3.26 10.84
C ASP A 202 5.66 -3.04 10.70
N TYR A 203 6.42 -4.12 10.56
CA TYR A 203 7.86 -4.03 10.33
C TYR A 203 8.18 -3.34 8.99
N ILE A 204 7.55 -3.77 7.90
CA ILE A 204 7.74 -3.17 6.57
C ILE A 204 7.22 -1.72 6.54
N TRP A 205 6.14 -1.42 7.24
CA TRP A 205 5.64 -0.06 7.43
C TRP A 205 6.67 0.85 8.10
N LYS A 206 7.34 0.40 9.16
CA LYS A 206 8.41 1.17 9.82
C LYS A 206 9.59 1.43 8.90
N ALA A 207 9.95 0.45 8.08
CA ALA A 207 10.97 0.61 7.04
C ALA A 207 10.58 1.67 6.00
N LEU A 208 9.33 1.66 5.55
CA LEU A 208 8.79 2.67 4.60
C LEU A 208 8.80 4.08 5.23
N ILE A 209 8.43 4.22 6.50
CA ILE A 209 8.49 5.50 7.22
C ILE A 209 9.94 6.05 7.20
N THR A 210 10.91 5.21 7.54
CA THR A 210 12.31 5.63 7.57
C THR A 210 12.83 6.02 6.18
N CYS A 211 12.30 5.38 5.15
CA CYS A 211 12.72 5.56 3.76
C CYS A 211 12.27 6.90 3.16
N CYS A 212 11.04 7.33 3.42
CA CYS A 212 10.43 8.43 2.66
C CYS A 212 9.49 9.37 3.44
N PHE A 213 9.49 9.37 4.77
CA PHE A 213 8.69 10.33 5.54
C PHE A 213 9.57 11.51 5.99
N SER A 214 9.01 12.73 5.91
CA SER A 214 9.69 13.92 6.40
C SER A 214 9.77 13.93 7.93
N GLU A 215 10.65 14.75 8.48
CA GLU A 215 10.71 15.00 9.93
C GLU A 215 9.36 15.51 10.46
N GLN A 216 8.67 16.34 9.66
CA GLN A 216 7.33 16.82 10.01
C GLN A 216 6.31 15.68 10.07
N SER A 217 6.37 14.72 9.15
CA SER A 217 5.52 13.53 9.17
C SER A 217 5.85 12.61 10.33
N LEU A 218 7.11 12.47 10.70
CA LEU A 218 7.52 11.71 11.88
C LEU A 218 6.98 12.36 13.17
N GLN A 219 7.05 13.69 13.27
CA GLN A 219 6.47 14.43 14.40
C GLN A 219 4.94 14.28 14.42
N TYR A 220 4.29 14.40 13.25
CA TYR A 220 2.85 14.18 13.10
C TYR A 220 2.41 12.79 13.59
N LEU A 221 3.13 11.72 13.20
CA LEU A 221 2.87 10.36 13.66
C LEU A 221 3.04 10.23 15.18
N ASN A 222 4.07 10.87 15.75
CA ASN A 222 4.32 10.87 17.20
C ASN A 222 3.23 11.63 17.97
N ASP A 223 2.74 12.74 17.44
CA ASP A 223 1.65 13.51 18.05
C ASP A 223 0.31 12.75 17.99
N TRP A 224 0.04 12.04 16.89
CA TRP A 224 -1.19 11.28 16.68
C TRP A 224 -1.26 9.98 17.48
N ARG A 225 -0.16 9.23 17.56
CA ARG A 225 -0.11 7.90 18.18
C ARG A 225 -0.79 7.81 19.55
N PRO A 226 -0.49 8.66 20.56
CA PRO A 226 -1.11 8.56 21.88
C PRO A 226 -2.62 8.87 21.86
N ILE A 227 -3.08 9.70 20.92
CA ILE A 227 -4.52 9.98 20.74
C ILE A 227 -5.22 8.77 20.12
N LYS A 228 -4.62 8.18 19.07
CA LYS A 228 -5.10 6.96 18.42
C LYS A 228 -5.23 5.80 19.41
N GLU A 229 -4.21 5.57 20.24
CA GLU A 229 -4.22 4.54 21.28
C GLU A 229 -5.33 4.79 22.31
N ALA A 230 -5.48 6.02 22.77
CA ALA A 230 -6.52 6.40 23.71
C ALA A 230 -7.93 6.20 23.13
N LEU A 231 -8.16 6.57 21.87
CA LEU A 231 -9.47 6.39 21.20
C LEU A 231 -9.79 4.91 20.90
N SER A 232 -8.78 4.07 20.74
CA SER A 232 -8.94 2.63 20.52
C SER A 232 -9.12 1.82 21.83
N HIS A 233 -8.90 2.46 22.99
CA HIS A 233 -9.00 1.81 24.29
C HIS A 233 -10.46 1.40 24.59
N LYS A 234 -10.67 0.13 24.91
CA LYS A 234 -11.98 -0.42 25.34
C LYS A 234 -11.97 -0.52 26.86
N PRO A 235 -12.70 0.36 27.58
CA PRO A 235 -12.73 0.33 29.04
C PRO A 235 -13.58 -0.82 29.57
N PHE A 236 -13.25 -1.32 30.74
CA PHE A 236 -14.11 -2.25 31.48
C PHE A 236 -15.36 -1.56 32.03
N HIS A 237 -15.26 -0.27 32.40
CA HIS A 237 -16.32 0.54 32.95
C HIS A 237 -16.47 1.86 32.18
N PRO A 238 -17.20 1.85 31.02
CA PRO A 238 -17.34 3.04 30.17
C PRO A 238 -18.07 4.20 30.84
N GLU A 239 -18.90 3.92 31.89
CA GLU A 239 -19.64 4.94 32.59
C GLU A 239 -18.89 5.58 33.77
N SER A 240 -17.68 5.12 34.07
CA SER A 240 -16.90 5.64 35.20
C SER A 240 -16.50 7.11 34.98
N ALA A 241 -16.41 7.87 36.08
CA ALA A 241 -15.99 9.27 36.04
C ALA A 241 -14.55 9.40 35.52
N GLU A 242 -13.70 8.44 35.87
CA GLU A 242 -12.31 8.36 35.44
C GLU A 242 -12.21 8.20 33.91
N TYR A 243 -13.02 7.31 33.32
CA TYR A 243 -13.04 7.12 31.88
C TYR A 243 -13.58 8.34 31.13
N LYS A 244 -14.63 8.98 31.64
CA LYS A 244 -15.15 10.23 31.07
C LYS A 244 -14.06 11.32 31.07
N ALA A 245 -13.39 11.54 32.20
CA ALA A 245 -12.30 12.50 32.31
C ALA A 245 -11.10 12.16 31.36
N PHE A 246 -10.80 10.86 31.18
CA PHE A 246 -9.78 10.39 30.22
C PHE A 246 -10.16 10.73 28.77
N ILE A 247 -11.42 10.48 28.38
CA ILE A 247 -11.91 10.81 27.04
C ILE A 247 -11.94 12.32 26.82
N ASP A 248 -12.43 13.11 27.78
CA ASP A 248 -12.42 14.58 27.66
C ASP A 248 -11.02 15.13 27.43
N LYS A 249 -10.03 14.64 28.17
CA LYS A 249 -8.63 15.01 27.98
C LYS A 249 -8.10 14.57 26.61
N THR A 250 -8.54 13.43 26.10
CA THR A 250 -8.16 12.93 24.76
C THR A 250 -8.76 13.80 23.67
N LEU A 251 -10.01 14.23 23.81
CA LEU A 251 -10.69 15.13 22.86
C LEU A 251 -10.02 16.53 22.81
N LEU A 252 -9.56 17.04 23.96
CA LEU A 252 -8.78 18.30 23.98
C LEU A 252 -7.46 18.17 23.20
N LYS A 253 -6.75 17.02 23.31
CA LYS A 253 -5.55 16.74 22.52
C LYS A 253 -5.87 16.62 21.04
N LEU A 254 -6.99 15.99 20.68
CA LEU A 254 -7.46 15.86 19.31
C LEU A 254 -7.77 17.24 18.68
N ASP A 255 -8.42 18.13 19.42
CA ASP A 255 -8.70 19.50 18.98
C ASP A 255 -7.39 20.30 18.75
N ALA A 256 -6.44 20.18 19.68
CA ALA A 256 -5.12 20.81 19.53
C ALA A 256 -4.36 20.27 18.29
N LEU A 257 -4.43 18.95 18.04
CA LEU A 257 -3.81 18.33 16.87
C LEU A 257 -4.48 18.82 15.58
N SER A 258 -5.81 18.91 15.56
CA SER A 258 -6.59 19.39 14.41
C SER A 258 -6.26 20.85 14.05
N LYS A 259 -5.98 21.68 15.04
CA LYS A 259 -5.52 23.08 14.85
C LYS A 259 -4.09 23.13 14.32
N LYS A 260 -3.22 22.22 14.79
CA LYS A 260 -1.82 22.11 14.35
C LYS A 260 -1.68 21.61 12.91
N TYR A 261 -2.54 20.67 12.51
CA TYR A 261 -2.51 20.02 11.19
C TYR A 261 -3.89 20.10 10.51
N PRO A 262 -4.15 21.11 9.68
CA PRO A 262 -5.47 21.28 9.03
C PRO A 262 -5.90 20.07 8.18
N THR A 263 -4.97 19.44 7.48
CA THR A 263 -5.25 18.21 6.67
C THR A 263 -5.72 17.06 7.54
N PHE A 264 -5.16 16.92 8.75
CA PHE A 264 -5.63 15.93 9.73
C PHE A 264 -7.11 16.12 10.05
N ALA A 265 -7.54 17.35 10.32
CA ALA A 265 -8.93 17.64 10.66
C ALA A 265 -9.89 17.19 9.55
N ALA A 266 -9.55 17.49 8.29
CA ALA A 266 -10.35 17.08 7.13
C ALA A 266 -10.43 15.56 6.97
N VAL A 267 -9.29 14.86 7.07
CA VAL A 267 -9.22 13.39 6.96
C VAL A 267 -9.96 12.72 8.11
N TYR A 268 -9.80 13.22 9.34
CA TYR A 268 -10.47 12.68 10.52
C TYR A 268 -12.00 12.82 10.41
N ALA A 269 -12.50 13.98 9.97
CA ALA A 269 -13.93 14.21 9.76
C ALA A 269 -14.50 13.25 8.71
N ALA A 270 -13.85 13.13 7.55
CA ALA A 270 -14.27 12.23 6.46
C ALA A 270 -14.29 10.75 6.90
N GLN A 271 -13.30 10.30 7.69
CA GLN A 271 -13.27 8.92 8.19
C GLN A 271 -14.35 8.66 9.23
N LYS A 272 -14.63 9.64 10.08
CA LYS A 272 -15.71 9.53 11.09
C LYS A 272 -17.08 9.40 10.42
N GLU A 273 -17.34 10.17 9.38
CA GLU A 273 -18.58 10.07 8.61
C GLU A 273 -18.73 8.69 7.93
N ALA A 274 -17.64 8.15 7.34
CA ALA A 274 -17.66 6.83 6.71
C ALA A 274 -17.94 5.67 7.68
N VAL A 275 -17.60 5.81 8.96
CA VAL A 275 -17.87 4.79 10.00
C VAL A 275 -19.31 4.84 10.49
N PHE A 276 -19.99 5.97 10.36
CA PHE A 276 -21.36 6.20 10.80
C PHE A 276 -22.41 6.16 9.68
N GLN A 277 -22.02 5.89 8.42
CA GLN A 277 -22.99 5.57 7.38
C GLN A 277 -23.43 4.11 7.52
N PRO A 278 -24.75 3.83 7.69
CA PRO A 278 -25.32 2.51 7.94
C PRO A 278 -25.17 1.57 6.76
#